data_9f30d9cfd98cabc0c09840505da2f2c8
#
_entry.id   9f30d9cfd98cabc0c09840505da2f2c8
#
_cell.length_a   1.000
_cell.length_b   1.000
_cell.length_c   1.000
_cell.angle_alpha   90.00
_cell.angle_beta   90.00
_cell.angle_gamma   90.00
#
_symmetry.space_group_name_H-M   'P 1'
#
loop_
_entity.id
_entity.type
_entity.pdbx_description
1 polymer ?
#
loop_
_entity_poly.entity_id
_entity_poly.type
_entity_poly.pdbx_seq_one_letter_code
_entity_poly.pdbx_strand_id
1 'polypeptide(L)'
;SGNPVATTAGIETLNILKNDPQIYERLEQKTRKLADAAREAGKGHICVNQIGSLMSVFFTDQKVRDFESAVTSNTEQYADYFGYLLDRGIYIAPSQFETMFISNAHTEEDIEKTCKLAGEALCSLDF
;
A
#
# COMPACT_ATOMS: atom_id res chain seq x y z
N SER A 1 6.72 7.43 -28.95
CA SER A 1 5.60 7.09 -29.78
C SER A 1 4.50 8.13 -29.67
N GLY A 2 4.05 8.68 -30.78
CA GLY A 2 3.07 9.77 -30.84
C GLY A 2 1.62 9.29 -30.96
N ASN A 3 1.20 8.22 -30.29
CA ASN A 3 -0.18 7.75 -30.33
C ASN A 3 -1.13 8.85 -29.82
N PRO A 4 -2.10 9.34 -30.61
CA PRO A 4 -2.98 10.44 -30.21
C PRO A 4 -3.80 10.14 -28.95
N VAL A 5 -4.27 8.91 -28.79
CA VAL A 5 -5.06 8.51 -27.60
C VAL A 5 -4.20 8.56 -26.35
N ALA A 6 -3.01 7.96 -26.39
CA ALA A 6 -2.07 7.98 -25.26
C ALA A 6 -1.60 9.39 -24.91
N THR A 7 -1.33 10.22 -25.95
CA THR A 7 -0.91 11.61 -25.76
C THR A 7 -2.03 12.45 -25.13
N THR A 8 -3.28 12.29 -25.59
CA THR A 8 -4.45 12.98 -25.02
C THR A 8 -4.67 12.55 -23.57
N ALA A 9 -4.65 11.26 -23.28
CA ALA A 9 -4.76 10.77 -21.91
C ALA A 9 -3.66 11.32 -20.99
N GLY A 10 -2.42 11.38 -21.49
CA GLY A 10 -1.29 11.97 -20.76
C GLY A 10 -1.50 13.46 -20.47
N ILE A 11 -1.97 14.24 -21.44
CA ILE A 11 -2.27 15.67 -21.27
C ILE A 11 -3.35 15.86 -20.20
N GLU A 12 -4.45 15.10 -20.27
CA GLU A 12 -5.52 15.18 -19.29
C GLU A 12 -5.05 14.79 -17.88
N THR A 13 -4.24 13.75 -17.75
CA THR A 13 -3.65 13.37 -16.46
C THR A 13 -2.79 14.51 -15.89
N LEU A 14 -1.95 15.12 -16.71
CA LEU A 14 -1.12 16.25 -16.28
C LEU A 14 -1.96 17.49 -15.92
N ASN A 15 -3.06 17.73 -16.64
CA ASN A 15 -3.99 18.83 -16.32
C ASN A 15 -4.67 18.61 -14.97
N ILE A 16 -5.12 17.39 -14.68
CA ILE A 16 -5.69 17.04 -13.37
C ILE A 16 -4.69 17.33 -12.26
N LEU A 17 -3.45 16.87 -12.39
CA LEU A 17 -2.41 17.08 -11.40
C LEU A 17 -2.04 18.57 -11.22
N LYS A 18 -1.98 19.31 -12.34
CA LYS A 18 -1.67 20.75 -12.33
C LYS A 18 -2.77 21.58 -11.68
N ASN A 19 -4.03 21.23 -11.90
CA ASN A 19 -5.19 21.96 -11.41
C ASN A 19 -5.57 21.61 -9.97
N ASP A 20 -5.00 20.54 -9.41
CA ASP A 20 -5.21 20.11 -8.03
C ASP A 20 -3.85 19.85 -7.33
N PRO A 21 -3.13 20.92 -6.94
CA PRO A 21 -1.81 20.78 -6.33
C PRO A 21 -1.84 20.08 -4.96
N GLN A 22 -3.00 20.01 -4.32
CA GLN A 22 -3.18 19.31 -3.04
C GLN A 22 -3.37 17.80 -3.18
N ILE A 23 -3.45 17.28 -4.41
CA ILE A 23 -3.66 15.84 -4.66
C ILE A 23 -2.57 14.98 -4.00
N TYR A 24 -1.31 15.41 -4.08
CA TYR A 24 -0.18 14.68 -3.52
C TYR A 24 -0.24 14.60 -1.99
N GLU A 25 -0.63 15.68 -1.34
CA GLU A 25 -0.80 15.72 0.11
C GLU A 25 -1.94 14.82 0.58
N ARG A 26 -3.08 14.84 -0.13
CA ARG A 26 -4.21 13.95 0.17
C ARG A 26 -3.82 12.48 0.00
N LEU A 27 -3.09 12.13 -1.06
CA LEU A 27 -2.61 10.78 -1.30
C LEU A 27 -1.64 10.33 -0.20
N GLU A 28 -0.72 11.19 0.20
CA GLU A 28 0.20 10.90 1.30
C GLU A 28 -0.54 10.67 2.62
N GLN A 29 -1.53 11.49 2.93
CA GLN A 29 -2.34 11.36 4.15
C GLN A 29 -3.13 10.03 4.17
N LYS A 30 -3.76 9.66 3.05
CA LYS A 30 -4.46 8.36 2.91
C LYS A 30 -3.51 7.19 3.10
N THR A 31 -2.34 7.27 2.47
CA THR A 31 -1.32 6.21 2.57
C THR A 31 -0.75 6.11 3.98
N ARG A 32 -0.50 7.24 4.63
CA ARG A 32 -0.03 7.29 6.03
C ARG A 32 -1.03 6.63 6.98
N LYS A 33 -2.33 6.93 6.82
CA LYS A 33 -3.40 6.33 7.62
C LYS A 33 -3.37 4.80 7.55
N LEU A 34 -3.21 4.26 6.33
CA LEU A 34 -3.12 2.82 6.11
C LEU A 34 -1.81 2.23 6.66
N ALA A 35 -0.69 2.92 6.43
CA ALA A 35 0.62 2.49 6.93
C ALA A 35 0.68 2.47 8.46
N ASP A 36 0.10 3.48 9.13
CA ASP A 36 0.06 3.56 10.59
C ASP A 36 -0.85 2.49 11.20
N ALA A 37 -2.01 2.24 10.59
CA ALA A 37 -2.89 1.14 11.00
C ALA A 37 -2.19 -0.23 10.90
N ALA A 38 -1.44 -0.46 9.82
CA ALA A 38 -0.66 -1.69 9.67
C ALA A 38 0.46 -1.80 10.71
N ARG A 39 1.21 -0.72 10.95
CA ARG A 39 2.28 -0.69 11.98
C ARG A 39 1.74 -1.00 13.38
N GLU A 40 0.62 -0.38 13.74
CA GLU A 40 -0.03 -0.60 15.03
C GLU A 40 -0.49 -2.05 15.20
N ALA A 41 -1.17 -2.59 14.21
CA ALA A 41 -1.66 -3.97 14.25
C ALA A 41 -0.54 -5.01 14.20
N GLY A 42 0.54 -4.72 13.49
CA GLY A 42 1.68 -5.61 13.32
C GLY A 42 2.61 -5.71 14.54
N LYS A 43 2.47 -4.81 15.53
CA LYS A 43 3.13 -4.86 16.85
C LYS A 43 4.66 -5.13 16.80
N GLY A 44 5.32 -4.64 15.77
CA GLY A 44 6.77 -4.82 15.58
C GLY A 44 7.17 -6.08 14.82
N HIS A 45 6.24 -6.93 14.41
CA HIS A 45 6.52 -8.12 13.59
C HIS A 45 6.56 -7.82 12.08
N ILE A 46 6.22 -6.60 11.69
CA ILE A 46 6.27 -6.15 10.31
C ILE A 46 7.05 -4.85 10.18
N CYS A 47 7.67 -4.64 9.04
CA CYS A 47 8.26 -3.37 8.63
C CYS A 47 7.39 -2.74 7.53
N VAL A 48 6.91 -1.51 7.75
CA VAL A 48 6.13 -0.76 6.76
C VAL A 48 6.93 0.43 6.29
N ASN A 49 7.30 0.41 5.02
CA ASN A 49 7.93 1.53 4.33
C ASN A 49 6.88 2.34 3.59
N GLN A 50 7.00 3.66 3.63
CA GLN A 50 6.09 4.58 2.94
C GLN A 50 6.83 5.81 2.44
N ILE A 51 6.49 6.23 1.23
CA ILE A 51 6.86 7.53 0.66
C ILE A 51 5.71 8.04 -0.22
N GLY A 52 5.18 9.22 0.10
CA GLY A 52 4.01 9.77 -0.62
C GLY A 52 2.85 8.77 -0.67
N SER A 53 2.39 8.42 -1.87
CA SER A 53 1.31 7.46 -2.14
C SER A 53 1.76 6.00 -2.25
N LEU A 54 3.03 5.71 -2.02
CA LEU A 54 3.62 4.39 -2.15
C LEU A 54 3.84 3.78 -0.77
N MET A 55 3.54 2.50 -0.61
CA MET A 55 3.86 1.75 0.59
C MET A 55 4.16 0.28 0.30
N SER A 56 4.97 -0.32 1.17
CA SER A 56 5.25 -1.76 1.16
C SER A 56 5.21 -2.28 2.59
N VAL A 57 4.70 -3.51 2.74
CA VAL A 57 4.62 -4.21 4.03
C VAL A 57 5.50 -5.45 3.94
N PHE A 58 6.52 -5.51 4.79
CA PHE A 58 7.45 -6.63 4.89
C PHE A 58 7.23 -7.37 6.21
N PHE A 59 7.09 -8.68 6.14
CA PHE A 59 6.88 -9.54 7.30
C PHE A 59 8.22 -9.91 7.95
N THR A 60 8.85 -8.90 8.55
CA THR A 60 10.13 -8.99 9.27
C THR A 60 10.17 -7.95 10.39
N ASP A 61 10.82 -8.25 11.48
CA ASP A 61 11.09 -7.33 12.58
C ASP A 61 12.27 -6.38 12.30
N GLN A 62 12.97 -6.60 11.18
CA GLN A 62 14.11 -5.80 10.77
C GLN A 62 13.67 -4.55 9.98
N LYS A 63 14.50 -3.51 10.03
CA LYS A 63 14.32 -2.35 9.14
C LYS A 63 14.75 -2.70 7.72
N VAL A 64 13.80 -2.69 6.79
CA VAL A 64 14.06 -2.94 5.38
C VAL A 64 14.57 -1.67 4.70
N ARG A 65 15.80 -1.71 4.17
CA ARG A 65 16.47 -0.60 3.52
C ARG A 65 17.05 -0.96 2.15
N ASP A 66 17.24 -2.25 1.90
CA ASP A 66 17.88 -2.82 0.74
C ASP A 66 17.33 -4.23 0.47
N PHE A 67 17.82 -4.85 -0.59
CA PHE A 67 17.41 -6.19 -0.96
C PHE A 67 17.76 -7.25 0.12
N GLU A 68 18.94 -7.14 0.72
CA GLU A 68 19.39 -8.10 1.73
C GLU A 68 18.47 -8.10 2.96
N SER A 69 18.06 -6.93 3.42
CA SER A 69 17.11 -6.81 4.53
C SER A 69 15.68 -7.20 4.10
N ALA A 70 15.28 -6.96 2.84
CA ALA A 70 13.97 -7.34 2.35
C ALA A 70 13.79 -8.87 2.30
N VAL A 71 14.81 -9.64 1.90
CA VAL A 71 14.72 -11.10 1.79
C VAL A 71 14.67 -11.81 3.15
N THR A 72 14.84 -11.11 4.25
CA THR A 72 14.59 -11.67 5.60
C THR A 72 13.10 -11.86 5.89
N SER A 73 12.24 -11.35 5.03
CA SER A 73 10.79 -11.34 5.22
C SER A 73 10.17 -12.73 5.05
N ASN A 74 9.19 -13.05 5.89
CA ASN A 74 8.44 -14.28 5.84
C ASN A 74 7.38 -14.24 4.73
N THR A 75 7.59 -15.03 3.68
CA THR A 75 6.70 -15.06 2.51
C THR A 75 5.40 -15.83 2.77
N GLU A 76 5.38 -16.79 3.70
CA GLU A 76 4.17 -17.54 4.06
C GLU A 76 3.19 -16.66 4.83
N GLN A 77 3.68 -15.90 5.81
CA GLN A 77 2.85 -14.92 6.53
C GLN A 77 2.27 -13.84 5.59
N TYR A 78 3.05 -13.40 4.60
CA TYR A 78 2.53 -12.49 3.58
C TYR A 78 1.44 -13.13 2.74
N ALA A 79 1.59 -14.41 2.35
CA ALA A 79 0.59 -15.13 1.59
C ALA A 79 -0.73 -15.27 2.37
N ASP A 80 -0.66 -15.56 3.65
CA ASP A 80 -1.83 -15.64 4.53
C ASP A 80 -2.52 -14.26 4.67
N TYR A 81 -1.73 -13.21 4.87
CA TYR A 81 -2.22 -11.83 4.89
C TYR A 81 -2.90 -11.44 3.57
N PHE A 82 -2.26 -11.74 2.44
CA PHE A 82 -2.81 -11.50 1.11
C PHE A 82 -4.14 -12.24 0.92
N GLY A 83 -4.18 -13.53 1.23
CA GLY A 83 -5.37 -14.38 1.11
C GLY A 83 -6.54 -13.86 1.96
N TYR A 84 -6.26 -13.49 3.21
CA TYR A 84 -7.26 -12.92 4.11
C TYR A 84 -7.93 -11.67 3.54
N LEU A 85 -7.12 -10.75 2.98
CA LEU A 85 -7.59 -9.51 2.37
C LEU A 85 -8.35 -9.76 1.07
N LEU A 86 -7.82 -10.66 0.22
CA LEU A 86 -8.44 -10.99 -1.06
C LEU A 86 -9.85 -11.56 -0.88
N ASP A 87 -10.03 -12.48 0.06
CA ASP A 87 -11.32 -13.10 0.38
C ASP A 87 -12.36 -12.07 0.87
N ARG A 88 -11.90 -10.88 1.32
CA ARG A 88 -12.75 -9.79 1.80
C ARG A 88 -12.85 -8.61 0.83
N GLY A 89 -12.36 -8.82 -0.41
CA GLY A 89 -12.48 -7.86 -1.50
C GLY A 89 -11.41 -6.76 -1.51
N ILE A 90 -10.30 -6.97 -0.81
CA ILE A 90 -9.12 -6.09 -0.86
C ILE A 90 -8.02 -6.80 -1.63
N TYR A 91 -7.74 -6.31 -2.83
CA TYR A 91 -6.65 -6.83 -3.66
C TYR A 91 -5.41 -5.96 -3.48
N ILE A 92 -4.39 -6.51 -2.82
CA ILE A 92 -3.06 -5.90 -2.67
C ILE A 92 -2.06 -6.55 -3.63
N ALA A 93 -0.83 -6.06 -3.67
CA ALA A 93 0.22 -6.70 -4.46
C ALA A 93 0.40 -8.17 -4.05
N PRO A 94 0.51 -9.11 -5.00
CA PRO A 94 0.62 -10.55 -4.69
C PRO A 94 1.96 -10.93 -4.07
N SER A 95 2.93 -10.02 -4.06
CA SER A 95 4.24 -10.20 -3.43
C SER A 95 4.58 -8.99 -2.55
N GLN A 96 5.15 -9.23 -1.36
CA GLN A 96 5.63 -8.17 -0.47
C GLN A 96 6.81 -7.38 -1.05
N PHE A 97 7.47 -7.90 -2.08
CA PHE A 97 8.55 -7.22 -2.81
C PHE A 97 8.04 -6.24 -3.87
N GLU A 98 6.73 -6.14 -4.03
CA GLU A 98 6.06 -5.16 -4.89
C GLU A 98 5.53 -4.01 -4.05
N THR A 99 5.63 -2.80 -4.62
CA THR A 99 5.12 -1.59 -3.97
C THR A 99 3.64 -1.42 -4.26
N MET A 100 2.85 -1.13 -3.24
CA MET A 100 1.45 -0.77 -3.37
C MET A 100 1.30 0.73 -3.60
N PHE A 101 0.31 1.10 -4.40
CA PHE A 101 0.00 2.48 -4.77
C PHE A 101 -1.39 2.86 -4.31
N ILE A 102 -1.50 3.97 -3.59
CA ILE A 102 -2.79 4.57 -3.26
C ILE A 102 -3.12 5.61 -4.32
N SER A 103 -4.31 5.51 -4.92
CA SER A 103 -4.77 6.42 -5.95
C SER A 103 -5.82 7.40 -5.43
N ASN A 104 -6.04 8.48 -6.19
CA ASN A 104 -7.08 9.46 -5.84
C ASN A 104 -8.51 8.89 -5.99
N ALA A 105 -8.67 7.77 -6.69
CA ALA A 105 -9.94 7.05 -6.82
C ALA A 105 -10.34 6.30 -5.53
N HIS A 106 -9.40 5.94 -4.67
CA HIS A 106 -9.71 5.36 -3.37
C HIS A 106 -10.39 6.41 -2.49
N THR A 107 -11.61 6.12 -2.06
CA THR A 107 -12.36 6.99 -1.14
C THR A 107 -11.83 6.87 0.29
N GLU A 108 -12.24 7.79 1.17
CA GLU A 108 -11.95 7.65 2.61
C GLU A 108 -12.56 6.37 3.18
N GLU A 109 -13.75 5.98 2.72
CA GLU A 109 -14.43 4.74 3.12
C GLU A 109 -13.62 3.50 2.70
N ASP A 110 -13.05 3.50 1.49
CA ASP A 110 -12.17 2.42 1.02
C ASP A 110 -10.94 2.29 1.92
N ILE A 111 -10.33 3.42 2.29
CA ILE A 111 -9.16 3.44 3.17
C ILE A 111 -9.52 2.95 4.58
N GLU A 112 -10.63 3.40 5.14
CA GLU A 112 -11.09 2.96 6.48
C GLU A 112 -11.39 1.46 6.51
N LYS A 113 -12.10 0.96 5.49
CA LYS A 113 -12.36 -0.47 5.33
C LYS A 113 -11.06 -1.27 5.23
N THR A 114 -10.10 -0.77 4.44
CA THR A 114 -8.81 -1.43 4.25
C THR A 114 -8.00 -1.42 5.55
N CYS A 115 -7.94 -0.31 6.28
CA CYS A 115 -7.29 -0.24 7.59
C CYS A 115 -7.85 -1.28 8.57
N LYS A 116 -9.18 -1.38 8.65
CA LYS A 116 -9.86 -2.35 9.52
C LYS A 116 -9.49 -3.78 9.15
N LEU A 117 -9.65 -4.15 7.88
CA LEU A 117 -9.39 -5.50 7.40
C LEU A 117 -7.90 -5.88 7.46
N ALA A 118 -7.00 -4.94 7.19
CA ALA A 118 -5.56 -5.14 7.35
C ALA A 118 -5.19 -5.39 8.82
N GLY A 119 -5.80 -4.64 9.75
CA GLY A 119 -5.63 -4.86 11.18
C GLY A 119 -6.12 -6.23 11.63
N GLU A 120 -7.32 -6.63 11.20
CA GLU A 120 -7.88 -7.96 11.49
C GLU A 120 -7.00 -9.08 10.92
N ALA A 121 -6.51 -8.93 9.69
CA ALA A 121 -5.60 -9.88 9.05
C ALA A 121 -4.32 -10.05 9.86
N LEU A 122 -3.67 -8.96 10.24
CA LEU A 122 -2.43 -8.99 11.03
C LEU A 122 -2.65 -9.58 12.44
N CYS A 123 -3.78 -9.30 13.06
CA CYS A 123 -4.13 -9.90 14.36
C CYS A 123 -4.44 -11.41 14.29
N SER A 124 -4.79 -11.92 13.12
CA SER A 124 -5.07 -13.35 12.90
C SER A 124 -3.84 -14.20 12.63
N LEU A 125 -2.68 -13.57 12.38
CA LEU A 125 -1.43 -14.27 12.10
C LEU A 125 -0.72 -14.69 13.38
N ASP A 126 -0.11 -15.86 13.34
CA ASP A 126 0.84 -16.31 14.36
C ASP A 126 2.25 -15.78 14.01
N PHE A 127 2.69 -14.81 14.78
CA PHE A 127 4.03 -14.23 14.65
C PHE A 127 5.04 -14.93 15.54
#